data_c72105a99125013c53afe4d519671fbb
#
_entry.id   c72105a99125013c53afe4d519671fbb
#
_cell.length_a   1.000
_cell.length_b   1.000
_cell.length_c   1.000
_cell.angle_alpha   90.00
_cell.angle_beta   90.00
_cell.angle_gamma   90.00
#
_symmetry.space_group_name_H-M   'P 1'
#
loop_
_entity.id
_entity.type
_entity.pdbx_description
1 polymer ?
#
loop_
_entity_poly.entity_id
_entity_poly.type
_entity_poly.pdbx_seq_one_letter_code
_entity_poly.pdbx_strand_id
1 'polypeptide(L)'
;TDQRDGRDTYVYYGNFDWYNYLYRKNRPMWEHNISVSGGNEKLNYYLSGNTVDQTGIFRQNPDKYKVYNFRSKILAKITPRLTISNNTKYHYNSYSYPGLSGINNNFNTAVNHALASFVPINPDGSAVYLTSLSNSAVLDGMGAILAYGKHKNEDQRYEFSTTFEASFNVMKNLNVRANYSYLHYNYQTMNRTVNVPYSKYPGEISYLTTGSGVNQL
;
A
#
# COMPACT_ATOMS: atom_id res chain seq x y z
N THR A 1 -28.78 16.06 21.07
CA THR A 1 -28.28 17.45 21.01
C THR A 1 -28.58 18.18 22.30
N ASP A 2 -27.77 19.14 22.65
CA ASP A 2 -27.98 20.08 23.75
C ASP A 2 -27.78 21.49 23.20
N GLN A 3 -28.39 22.48 23.82
CA GLN A 3 -28.19 23.90 23.42
C GLN A 3 -27.01 24.50 24.17
N ARG A 4 -26.00 24.94 23.44
CA ARG A 4 -24.87 25.72 23.98
C ARG A 4 -24.65 26.96 23.14
N ASP A 5 -24.49 28.07 23.80
CA ASP A 5 -24.27 29.39 23.16
C ASP A 5 -25.35 29.73 22.13
N GLY A 6 -26.62 29.33 22.40
CA GLY A 6 -27.75 29.57 21.51
C GLY A 6 -27.81 28.68 20.25
N ARG A 7 -27.03 27.61 20.19
CA ARG A 7 -26.96 26.67 19.07
C ARG A 7 -27.18 25.26 19.54
N ASP A 8 -27.81 24.45 18.70
CA ASP A 8 -27.86 23.01 18.88
C ASP A 8 -26.46 22.40 18.74
N THR A 9 -26.10 21.56 19.68
CA THR A 9 -24.77 20.96 19.79
C THR A 9 -24.88 19.46 19.94
N TYR A 10 -24.03 18.70 19.27
CA TYR A 10 -23.90 17.28 19.53
C TYR A 10 -23.26 17.03 20.89
N VAL A 11 -23.89 16.18 21.69
CA VAL A 11 -23.38 15.70 22.97
C VAL A 11 -23.22 14.20 22.90
N TYR A 12 -22.08 13.70 23.32
CA TYR A 12 -21.74 12.29 23.20
C TYR A 12 -21.70 11.65 24.59
N TYR A 13 -22.51 10.62 24.75
CA TYR A 13 -22.55 9.76 25.94
C TYR A 13 -22.37 8.32 25.50
N GLY A 14 -21.18 7.99 25.07
CA GLY A 14 -20.94 6.69 24.45
C GLY A 14 -19.95 5.83 25.24
N ASN A 15 -20.02 4.54 24.97
CA ASN A 15 -18.94 3.60 25.19
C ASN A 15 -18.71 2.88 23.87
N PHE A 16 -18.10 3.60 22.92
CA PHE A 16 -17.96 3.14 21.55
C PHE A 16 -16.73 2.24 21.42
N ASP A 17 -16.91 1.08 20.79
CA ASP A 17 -15.85 0.11 20.53
C ASP A 17 -15.08 0.49 19.26
N TRP A 18 -14.13 1.40 19.41
CA TRP A 18 -13.25 1.84 18.36
C TRP A 18 -12.38 0.73 17.80
N TYR A 19 -11.97 -0.23 18.63
CA TYR A 19 -11.13 -1.33 18.18
C TYR A 19 -11.84 -2.16 17.12
N ASN A 20 -13.07 -2.62 17.39
CA ASN A 20 -13.84 -3.40 16.43
C ASN A 20 -14.35 -2.55 15.25
N TYR A 21 -14.49 -1.26 15.40
CA TYR A 21 -14.84 -0.36 14.31
C TYR A 21 -13.67 -0.14 13.33
N LEU A 22 -12.47 0.12 13.82
CA LEU A 22 -11.32 0.46 13.01
C LEU A 22 -10.59 -0.76 12.46
N TYR A 23 -10.52 -1.86 13.23
CA TYR A 23 -9.64 -2.97 12.93
C TYR A 23 -10.39 -4.25 12.58
N ARG A 24 -9.76 -5.03 11.72
CA ARG A 24 -10.19 -6.39 11.39
C ARG A 24 -9.57 -7.37 12.39
N LYS A 25 -10.30 -8.43 12.71
CA LYS A 25 -9.77 -9.53 13.53
C LYS A 25 -8.70 -10.34 12.79
N ASN A 26 -8.87 -10.46 11.47
CA ASN A 26 -7.97 -11.24 10.62
C ASN A 26 -7.37 -10.36 9.53
N ARG A 27 -6.11 -10.61 9.24
CA ARG A 27 -5.35 -9.96 8.18
C ARG A 27 -5.05 -10.99 7.08
N PRO A 28 -5.89 -11.08 6.04
CA PRO A 28 -5.70 -12.07 4.99
C PRO A 28 -4.43 -11.78 4.17
N MET A 29 -3.69 -12.83 3.90
CA MET A 29 -2.53 -12.84 3.01
C MET A 29 -2.62 -14.07 2.12
N TRP A 30 -2.40 -13.87 0.83
CA TRP A 30 -2.34 -14.92 -0.17
C TRP A 30 -0.97 -14.91 -0.81
N GLU A 31 -0.38 -16.08 -0.90
CA GLU A 31 0.89 -16.27 -1.59
C GLU A 31 0.78 -17.46 -2.53
N HIS A 32 1.19 -17.27 -3.76
CA HIS A 32 1.23 -18.32 -4.77
C HIS A 32 2.61 -18.37 -5.39
N ASN A 33 3.18 -19.56 -5.41
CA ASN A 33 4.46 -19.85 -6.02
C ASN A 33 4.29 -20.94 -7.07
N ILE A 34 4.86 -20.70 -8.24
CA ILE A 34 4.95 -21.71 -9.29
C ILE A 34 6.36 -21.72 -9.85
N SER A 35 6.89 -22.92 -10.11
CA SER A 35 8.14 -23.03 -10.82
C SER A 35 8.14 -24.26 -11.72
N VAL A 36 8.88 -24.14 -12.81
CA VAL A 36 9.14 -25.23 -13.72
C VAL A 36 10.61 -25.21 -14.09
N SER A 37 11.23 -26.37 -14.08
CA SER A 37 12.61 -26.54 -14.52
C SER A 37 12.72 -27.81 -15.34
N GLY A 38 13.66 -27.81 -16.25
CA GLY A 38 13.93 -28.96 -17.07
C GLY A 38 15.17 -28.76 -17.92
N GLY A 39 15.51 -29.74 -18.69
CA GLY A 39 16.62 -29.62 -19.58
C GLY A 39 17.16 -30.95 -20.06
N ASN A 40 18.19 -30.84 -20.86
CA ASN A 40 18.97 -31.94 -21.36
C ASN A 40 20.46 -31.54 -21.42
N GLU A 41 21.31 -32.30 -22.03
CA GLU A 41 22.75 -31.97 -22.15
C GLU A 41 23.03 -30.64 -22.86
N LYS A 42 22.09 -30.14 -23.71
CA LYS A 42 22.26 -28.94 -24.53
C LYS A 42 21.53 -27.73 -23.98
N LEU A 43 20.38 -27.94 -23.31
CA LEU A 43 19.54 -26.86 -22.85
C LEU A 43 19.07 -27.12 -21.41
N ASN A 44 19.26 -26.17 -20.52
CA ASN A 44 18.68 -26.20 -19.19
C ASN A 44 17.89 -24.91 -18.97
N TYR A 45 16.74 -25.03 -18.35
CA TYR A 45 15.91 -23.88 -18.03
C TYR A 45 15.30 -23.98 -16.63
N TYR A 46 15.06 -22.83 -16.05
CA TYR A 46 14.31 -22.64 -14.83
C TYR A 46 13.44 -21.40 -14.98
N LEU A 47 12.15 -21.54 -14.77
CA LEU A 47 11.18 -20.45 -14.76
C LEU A 47 10.46 -20.48 -13.43
N SER A 48 10.24 -19.31 -12.83
CA SER A 48 9.42 -19.23 -11.62
C SER A 48 8.61 -17.94 -11.59
N GLY A 49 7.43 -18.04 -10.98
CA GLY A 49 6.55 -16.92 -10.67
C GLY A 49 6.13 -16.98 -9.21
N ASN A 50 6.08 -15.82 -8.57
CA ASN A 50 5.56 -15.66 -7.22
C ASN A 50 4.63 -14.45 -7.20
N THR A 51 3.52 -14.56 -6.50
CA THR A 51 2.63 -13.43 -6.20
C THR A 51 2.24 -13.43 -4.74
N VAL A 52 2.22 -12.24 -4.14
CA VAL A 52 1.74 -12.00 -2.78
C VAL A 52 0.67 -10.92 -2.86
N ASP A 53 -0.47 -11.16 -2.21
CA ASP A 53 -1.53 -10.17 -2.00
C ASP A 53 -1.87 -10.16 -0.51
N GLN A 54 -1.66 -9.01 0.14
CA GLN A 54 -1.89 -8.84 1.55
C GLN A 54 -2.78 -7.62 1.79
N THR A 55 -3.83 -7.80 2.57
CA THR A 55 -4.71 -6.71 3.03
C THR A 55 -4.36 -6.36 4.47
N GLY A 56 -4.27 -5.07 4.76
CA GLY A 56 -3.92 -4.57 6.08
C GLY A 56 -5.04 -4.65 7.11
N ILE A 57 -4.72 -4.11 8.28
CA ILE A 57 -5.55 -4.28 9.48
C ILE A 57 -6.80 -3.38 9.52
N PHE A 58 -6.78 -2.23 8.84
CA PHE A 58 -7.93 -1.33 8.85
C PHE A 58 -9.14 -1.93 8.14
N ARG A 59 -10.32 -1.79 8.75
CA ARG A 59 -11.59 -2.29 8.20
C ARG A 59 -12.07 -1.44 7.03
N GLN A 60 -12.06 -0.12 7.21
CA GLN A 60 -12.34 0.85 6.17
C GLN A 60 -11.03 1.26 5.52
N ASN A 61 -11.02 1.42 4.19
CA ASN A 61 -9.84 1.83 3.43
C ASN A 61 -8.54 1.09 3.85
N PRO A 62 -8.50 -0.23 3.79
CA PRO A 62 -7.34 -1.00 4.24
C PRO A 62 -6.12 -0.69 3.38
N ASP A 63 -4.96 -0.72 4.02
CA ASP A 63 -3.71 -0.82 3.30
C ASP A 63 -3.64 -2.14 2.53
N LYS A 64 -2.98 -2.11 1.37
CA LYS A 64 -2.81 -3.27 0.49
C LYS A 64 -1.37 -3.36 0.03
N TYR A 65 -0.82 -4.54 0.11
CA TYR A 65 0.51 -4.85 -0.39
C TYR A 65 0.42 -5.96 -1.43
N LYS A 66 0.98 -5.69 -2.61
CA LYS A 66 1.02 -6.66 -3.72
C LYS A 66 2.44 -6.80 -4.22
N VAL A 67 2.82 -8.02 -4.51
CA VAL A 67 4.11 -8.36 -5.11
C VAL A 67 3.89 -9.30 -6.27
N TYR A 68 4.63 -9.07 -7.36
CA TYR A 68 4.77 -9.99 -8.47
C TYR A 68 6.25 -10.16 -8.77
N ASN A 69 6.69 -11.40 -8.72
CA ASN A 69 8.05 -11.78 -9.10
C ASN A 69 8.01 -12.74 -10.27
N PHE A 70 8.90 -12.54 -11.20
CA PHE A 70 9.17 -13.50 -12.26
C PHE A 70 10.67 -13.70 -12.40
N ARG A 71 11.09 -14.93 -12.59
CA ARG A 71 12.48 -15.27 -12.86
C ARG A 71 12.58 -16.28 -13.97
N SER A 72 13.48 -16.01 -14.92
CA SER A 72 13.87 -16.92 -15.98
C SER A 72 15.37 -17.13 -15.95
N LYS A 73 15.80 -18.38 -15.98
CA LYS A 73 17.21 -18.72 -16.14
C LYS A 73 17.30 -19.80 -17.23
N ILE A 74 18.07 -19.48 -18.26
CA ILE A 74 18.27 -20.36 -19.41
C ILE A 74 19.77 -20.52 -19.63
N LEU A 75 20.19 -21.74 -19.87
CA LEU A 75 21.56 -22.08 -20.24
C LEU A 75 21.52 -22.99 -21.47
N ALA A 76 22.17 -22.58 -22.55
CA ALA A 76 22.20 -23.30 -23.80
C ALA A 76 23.65 -23.54 -24.27
N LYS A 77 23.99 -24.79 -24.48
CA LYS A 77 25.24 -25.20 -25.16
C LYS A 77 24.99 -25.21 -26.66
N ILE A 78 25.37 -24.09 -27.31
CA ILE A 78 25.14 -23.91 -28.75
C ILE A 78 26.05 -24.80 -29.58
N THR A 79 27.30 -24.93 -29.13
CA THR A 79 28.29 -25.86 -29.69
C THR A 79 29.06 -26.50 -28.54
N PRO A 80 29.90 -27.51 -28.78
CA PRO A 80 30.78 -28.06 -27.75
C PRO A 80 31.73 -27.05 -27.10
N ARG A 81 31.94 -25.91 -27.78
CA ARG A 81 32.81 -24.84 -27.28
C ARG A 81 32.09 -23.59 -26.83
N LEU A 82 30.82 -23.38 -27.23
CA LEU A 82 30.06 -22.15 -26.94
C LEU A 82 28.86 -22.46 -26.06
N THR A 83 28.83 -21.85 -24.91
CA THR A 83 27.68 -21.85 -24.00
C THR A 83 27.17 -20.43 -23.85
N ILE A 84 25.87 -20.25 -23.96
CA ILE A 84 25.17 -18.98 -23.71
C ILE A 84 24.23 -19.17 -22.53
N SER A 85 24.17 -18.20 -21.63
CA SER A 85 23.18 -18.15 -20.56
C SER A 85 22.47 -16.81 -20.49
N ASN A 86 21.23 -16.86 -20.07
CA ASN A 86 20.44 -15.68 -19.72
C ASN A 86 19.83 -15.87 -18.35
N ASN A 87 19.87 -14.82 -17.54
CA ASN A 87 19.19 -14.75 -16.24
C ASN A 87 18.41 -13.44 -16.18
N THR A 88 17.09 -13.56 -16.23
CA THR A 88 16.16 -12.42 -16.20
C THR A 88 15.35 -12.46 -14.94
N LYS A 89 15.18 -11.31 -14.30
CA LYS A 89 14.32 -11.10 -13.15
C LYS A 89 13.40 -9.93 -13.42
N TYR A 90 12.17 -10.08 -13.01
CA TYR A 90 11.20 -8.99 -12.91
C TYR A 90 10.63 -8.99 -11.50
N HIS A 91 10.62 -7.82 -10.88
CA HIS A 91 10.02 -7.57 -9.59
C HIS A 91 9.12 -6.36 -9.68
N TYR A 92 7.89 -6.52 -9.24
CA TYR A 92 6.96 -5.42 -9.04
C TYR A 92 6.40 -5.52 -7.63
N ASN A 93 6.37 -4.39 -6.92
CA ASN A 93 5.54 -4.27 -5.74
C ASN A 93 4.74 -2.98 -5.75
N SER A 94 3.57 -3.05 -5.13
CA SER A 94 2.70 -1.91 -4.86
C SER A 94 2.30 -1.95 -3.40
N TYR A 95 2.45 -0.82 -2.72
CA TYR A 95 1.95 -0.60 -1.38
C TYR A 95 1.01 0.59 -1.38
N SER A 96 -0.25 0.34 -1.09
CA SER A 96 -1.31 1.34 -1.04
C SER A 96 -1.82 1.46 0.38
N TYR A 97 -1.89 2.65 0.92
CA TYR A 97 -2.28 2.90 2.30
C TYR A 97 -3.09 4.20 2.44
N PRO A 98 -3.95 4.33 3.48
CA PRO A 98 -4.66 5.56 3.76
C PRO A 98 -3.64 6.63 4.13
N GLY A 99 -3.46 7.62 3.26
CA GLY A 99 -2.56 8.72 3.47
C GLY A 99 -3.22 9.81 4.31
N LEU A 100 -2.51 10.30 5.33
CA LEU A 100 -2.86 11.49 6.08
C LEU A 100 -1.73 12.49 5.96
N SER A 101 -1.98 13.58 5.28
CA SER A 101 -1.04 14.70 5.25
C SER A 101 -0.87 15.27 6.65
N GLY A 102 0.36 15.30 7.15
CA GLY A 102 0.70 15.86 8.46
C GLY A 102 0.54 14.93 9.67
N ILE A 103 0.04 13.72 9.50
CA ILE A 103 -0.06 12.72 10.57
C ILE A 103 0.92 11.58 10.28
N ASN A 104 1.99 11.53 11.05
CA ASN A 104 3.10 10.63 10.82
C ASN A 104 2.80 9.14 11.09
N ASN A 105 1.67 8.85 11.74
CA ASN A 105 1.35 7.48 12.12
C ASN A 105 -0.15 7.28 12.36
N ASN A 106 -0.84 6.81 11.34
CA ASN A 106 -2.28 6.53 11.40
C ASN A 106 -2.68 5.60 12.54
N PHE A 107 -1.82 4.65 12.87
CA PHE A 107 -2.08 3.68 13.93
C PHE A 107 -2.04 4.33 15.30
N ASN A 108 -1.00 5.11 15.60
CA ASN A 108 -0.88 5.82 16.86
C ASN A 108 -1.99 6.86 17.04
N THR A 109 -2.35 7.58 15.98
CA THR A 109 -3.43 8.56 16.02
C THR A 109 -4.77 7.87 16.32
N ALA A 110 -5.07 6.75 15.69
CA ALA A 110 -6.28 6.00 15.97
C ALA A 110 -6.36 5.51 17.43
N VAL A 111 -5.23 5.07 17.98
CA VAL A 111 -5.18 4.60 19.38
C VAL A 111 -5.30 5.76 20.38
N ASN A 112 -4.63 6.86 20.12
CA ASN A 112 -4.51 7.96 21.08
C ASN A 112 -5.72 8.91 21.08
N HIS A 113 -6.43 9.03 19.95
CA HIS A 113 -7.46 10.04 19.75
C HIS A 113 -8.87 9.45 19.57
N ALA A 114 -9.02 8.13 19.53
CA ALA A 114 -10.30 7.46 19.47
C ALA A 114 -10.86 7.22 20.88
N LEU A 115 -11.37 8.29 21.52
CA LEU A 115 -11.91 8.22 22.88
C LEU A 115 -13.26 7.48 22.88
N ALA A 116 -13.47 6.57 23.82
CA ALA A 116 -14.69 5.75 23.92
C ALA A 116 -15.98 6.57 24.10
N SER A 117 -15.89 7.77 24.63
CA SER A 117 -17.03 8.68 24.78
C SER A 117 -17.56 9.26 23.47
N PHE A 118 -16.77 9.23 22.39
CA PHE A 118 -17.13 9.75 21.08
C PHE A 118 -17.49 8.63 20.11
N VAL A 119 -18.25 8.99 19.08
CA VAL A 119 -18.64 8.08 17.99
C VAL A 119 -18.07 8.60 16.66
N PRO A 120 -17.85 7.72 15.66
CA PRO A 120 -17.28 8.16 14.37
C PRO A 120 -18.27 8.96 13.50
N ILE A 121 -19.56 8.73 13.70
CA ILE A 121 -20.63 9.26 12.86
C ILE A 121 -21.70 9.87 13.78
N ASN A 122 -22.13 11.09 13.45
CA ASN A 122 -23.24 11.77 14.11
C ASN A 122 -24.60 11.11 13.75
N PRO A 123 -25.67 11.40 14.51
CA PRO A 123 -27.00 10.87 14.22
C PRO A 123 -27.54 11.22 12.82
N ASP A 124 -27.09 12.33 12.22
CA ASP A 124 -27.46 12.76 10.87
C ASP A 124 -26.60 12.09 9.75
N GLY A 125 -25.70 11.20 10.12
CA GLY A 125 -24.81 10.50 9.18
C GLY A 125 -23.52 11.26 8.83
N SER A 126 -23.31 12.47 9.37
CA SER A 126 -22.06 13.20 9.17
C SER A 126 -20.92 12.64 10.02
N ALA A 127 -19.69 12.77 9.54
CA ALA A 127 -18.51 12.34 10.28
C ALA A 127 -18.20 13.26 11.46
N VAL A 128 -17.62 12.69 12.52
CA VAL A 128 -17.09 13.43 13.68
C VAL A 128 -15.59 13.62 13.50
N TYR A 129 -15.14 14.87 13.60
CA TYR A 129 -13.71 15.23 13.65
C TYR A 129 -13.44 16.22 14.78
N LEU A 130 -14.07 17.36 14.76
CA LEU A 130 -14.09 18.35 15.83
C LEU A 130 -15.47 18.33 16.49
N THR A 131 -15.52 18.68 17.76
CA THR A 131 -16.75 18.89 18.49
C THR A 131 -16.78 20.29 19.09
N SER A 132 -17.97 20.80 19.39
CA SER A 132 -18.14 22.03 20.15
C SER A 132 -17.70 21.91 21.62
N LEU A 133 -17.49 20.67 22.09
CA LEU A 133 -17.10 20.36 23.46
C LEU A 133 -15.59 20.42 23.70
N SER A 134 -14.81 20.47 22.63
CA SER A 134 -13.35 20.48 22.69
C SER A 134 -12.77 21.47 21.69
N ASN A 135 -11.78 22.21 22.11
CA ASN A 135 -11.00 23.09 21.21
C ASN A 135 -9.96 22.31 20.39
N SER A 136 -9.83 21.01 20.61
CA SER A 136 -8.91 20.13 19.90
C SER A 136 -9.68 19.09 19.09
N ALA A 137 -9.05 18.58 18.05
CA ALA A 137 -9.57 17.42 17.33
C ALA A 137 -9.69 16.23 18.27
N VAL A 138 -10.86 15.59 18.29
CA VAL A 138 -11.11 14.42 19.14
C VAL A 138 -10.80 13.10 18.44
N LEU A 139 -10.72 13.12 17.12
CA LEU A 139 -10.43 11.94 16.28
C LEU A 139 -9.34 12.22 15.24
N ASP A 140 -8.75 13.40 15.19
CA ASP A 140 -7.78 13.85 14.19
C ASP A 140 -8.17 13.52 12.74
N GLY A 141 -9.45 13.51 12.44
CA GLY A 141 -9.99 13.15 11.13
C GLY A 141 -9.91 11.66 10.79
N MET A 142 -9.41 10.82 11.68
CA MET A 142 -9.14 9.41 11.41
C MET A 142 -10.40 8.64 11.07
N GLY A 143 -11.46 8.79 11.87
CA GLY A 143 -12.75 8.13 11.60
C GLY A 143 -13.35 8.58 10.27
N ALA A 144 -13.30 9.88 9.96
CA ALA A 144 -13.79 10.43 8.70
C ALA A 144 -12.99 9.91 7.50
N ILE A 145 -11.66 9.89 7.59
CA ILE A 145 -10.77 9.44 6.53
C ILE A 145 -10.94 7.95 6.25
N LEU A 146 -10.99 7.14 7.28
CA LEU A 146 -11.21 5.69 7.14
C LEU A 146 -12.60 5.38 6.60
N ALA A 147 -13.63 6.06 7.09
CA ALA A 147 -15.01 5.85 6.65
C ALA A 147 -15.24 6.23 5.19
N TYR A 148 -14.67 7.34 4.74
CA TYR A 148 -14.85 7.79 3.35
C TYR A 148 -13.88 7.16 2.36
N GLY A 149 -12.74 6.60 2.82
CA GLY A 149 -11.82 5.81 2.00
C GLY A 149 -11.22 6.52 0.79
N LYS A 150 -11.27 7.85 0.75
CA LYS A 150 -10.87 8.65 -0.41
C LYS A 150 -9.40 9.10 -0.38
N HIS A 151 -8.81 9.20 0.80
CA HIS A 151 -7.37 9.43 0.92
C HIS A 151 -6.60 8.18 0.58
N LYS A 152 -5.62 8.31 -0.29
CA LYS A 152 -4.82 7.17 -0.70
C LYS A 152 -3.42 7.59 -1.12
N ASN A 153 -2.43 6.96 -0.52
CA ASN A 153 -1.07 6.99 -0.99
C ASN A 153 -0.75 5.63 -1.61
N GLU A 154 0.02 5.64 -2.66
CA GLU A 154 0.46 4.44 -3.34
C GLU A 154 1.91 4.57 -3.76
N ASP A 155 2.72 3.62 -3.32
CA ASP A 155 4.11 3.45 -3.70
C ASP A 155 4.24 2.25 -4.62
N GLN A 156 4.82 2.45 -5.79
CA GLN A 156 5.05 1.39 -6.78
C GLN A 156 6.54 1.30 -7.10
N ARG A 157 7.05 0.07 -7.17
CA ARG A 157 8.42 -0.22 -7.56
C ARG A 157 8.43 -1.25 -8.67
N TYR A 158 9.21 -0.94 -9.69
CA TYR A 158 9.46 -1.82 -10.83
C TYR A 158 10.96 -2.05 -10.94
N GLU A 159 11.35 -3.29 -10.97
CA GLU A 159 12.72 -3.69 -11.21
C GLU A 159 12.74 -4.76 -12.30
N PHE A 160 13.45 -4.47 -13.36
CA PHE A 160 13.76 -5.44 -14.41
C PHE A 160 15.26 -5.57 -14.53
N SER A 161 15.77 -6.78 -14.40
CA SER A 161 17.18 -7.04 -14.63
C SER A 161 17.37 -8.26 -15.53
N THR A 162 18.31 -8.16 -16.44
CA THR A 162 18.69 -9.28 -17.29
C THR A 162 20.20 -9.31 -17.48
N THR A 163 20.76 -10.50 -17.41
CA THR A 163 22.17 -10.75 -17.67
C THR A 163 22.31 -11.80 -18.75
N PHE A 164 23.05 -11.48 -19.79
CA PHE A 164 23.50 -12.41 -20.81
C PHE A 164 24.95 -12.74 -20.57
N GLU A 165 25.31 -13.99 -20.64
CA GLU A 165 26.69 -14.47 -20.57
C GLU A 165 26.97 -15.39 -21.74
N ALA A 166 28.11 -15.19 -22.39
CA ALA A 166 28.67 -16.11 -23.37
C ALA A 166 30.00 -16.62 -22.86
N SER A 167 30.18 -17.94 -22.87
CA SER A 167 31.42 -18.61 -22.50
C SER A 167 31.94 -19.44 -23.68
N PHE A 168 33.14 -19.17 -24.12
CA PHE A 168 33.77 -19.81 -25.27
C PHE A 168 35.10 -20.46 -24.90
N ASN A 169 35.17 -21.78 -25.10
CA ASN A 169 36.37 -22.56 -24.91
C ASN A 169 37.23 -22.45 -26.18
N VAL A 170 38.22 -21.57 -26.17
CA VAL A 170 39.13 -21.34 -27.31
C VAL A 170 40.02 -22.58 -27.54
N MET A 171 40.60 -23.10 -26.47
CA MET A 171 41.37 -24.33 -26.46
C MET A 171 41.29 -25.00 -25.08
N LYS A 172 41.88 -26.18 -24.91
CA LYS A 172 41.75 -27.07 -23.75
C LYS A 172 41.93 -26.35 -22.38
N ASN A 173 42.79 -25.31 -22.33
CA ASN A 173 43.13 -24.60 -21.10
C ASN A 173 42.81 -23.10 -21.18
N LEU A 174 42.01 -22.66 -22.16
CA LEU A 174 41.64 -21.25 -22.33
C LEU A 174 40.13 -21.11 -22.53
N ASN A 175 39.51 -20.51 -21.56
CA ASN A 175 38.11 -20.13 -21.63
C ASN A 175 37.95 -18.61 -21.58
N VAL A 176 37.20 -18.05 -22.51
CA VAL A 176 36.89 -16.61 -22.58
C VAL A 176 35.41 -16.47 -22.21
N ARG A 177 35.12 -15.52 -21.32
CA ARG A 177 33.75 -15.15 -20.92
C ARG A 177 33.50 -13.68 -21.19
N ALA A 178 32.30 -13.42 -21.71
CA ALA A 178 31.77 -12.08 -21.83
C ALA A 178 30.38 -12.07 -21.19
N ASN A 179 30.07 -11.03 -20.44
CA ASN A 179 28.74 -10.82 -19.90
C ASN A 179 28.27 -9.39 -20.18
N TYR A 180 26.97 -9.25 -20.33
CA TYR A 180 26.27 -7.98 -20.43
C TYR A 180 25.09 -8.01 -19.49
N SER A 181 24.99 -7.00 -18.61
CA SER A 181 23.89 -6.87 -17.66
C SER A 181 23.16 -5.56 -17.88
N TYR A 182 21.85 -5.63 -17.89
CA TYR A 182 20.97 -4.48 -17.93
C TYR A 182 20.08 -4.47 -16.68
N LEU A 183 19.97 -3.32 -16.03
CA LEU A 183 19.10 -3.07 -14.90
C LEU A 183 18.26 -1.84 -15.18
N HIS A 184 16.95 -2.00 -15.07
CA HIS A 184 16.00 -0.89 -15.05
C HIS A 184 15.26 -0.90 -13.73
N TYR A 185 15.28 0.25 -13.07
CA TYR A 185 14.57 0.47 -11.81
C TYR A 185 13.70 1.72 -11.94
N ASN A 186 12.44 1.62 -11.53
CA ASN A 186 11.53 2.75 -11.44
C ASN A 186 10.80 2.70 -10.10
N TYR A 187 10.72 3.85 -9.45
CA TYR A 187 9.94 4.07 -8.24
C TYR A 187 8.98 5.23 -8.47
N GLN A 188 7.71 5.00 -8.20
CA GLN A 188 6.67 5.99 -8.35
C GLN A 188 5.86 6.06 -7.07
N THR A 189 5.65 7.29 -6.58
CA THR A 189 4.73 7.57 -5.46
C THR A 189 3.58 8.42 -5.99
N MET A 190 2.37 8.01 -5.64
CA MET A 190 1.15 8.75 -5.93
C MET A 190 0.44 9.05 -4.61
N ASN A 191 0.16 10.34 -4.37
CA ASN A 191 -0.58 10.80 -3.20
C ASN A 191 -1.89 11.41 -3.64
N ARG A 192 -2.99 10.87 -3.15
CA ARG A 192 -4.32 11.42 -3.36
C ARG A 192 -4.92 11.90 -2.06
N THR A 193 -5.11 13.20 -1.97
CA THR A 193 -5.72 13.89 -0.83
C THR A 193 -7.04 14.53 -1.29
N VAL A 194 -8.09 14.36 -0.53
CA VAL A 194 -9.40 14.94 -0.80
C VAL A 194 -9.95 15.61 0.45
N ASN A 195 -10.81 16.60 0.28
CA ASN A 195 -11.52 17.20 1.40
C ASN A 195 -12.49 16.18 2.00
N VAL A 196 -12.46 16.01 3.33
CA VAL A 196 -13.33 15.11 4.05
C VAL A 196 -14.40 15.91 4.78
N PRO A 197 -15.68 15.73 4.46
CA PRO A 197 -16.74 16.43 5.15
C PRO A 197 -16.91 15.90 6.58
N TYR A 198 -17.10 16.77 7.53
CA TYR A 198 -17.49 16.47 8.90
C TYR A 198 -18.46 17.52 9.42
N SER A 199 -19.15 17.21 10.52
CA SER A 199 -20.06 18.16 11.15
C SER A 199 -19.67 18.39 12.60
N LYS A 200 -19.64 19.65 12.99
CA LYS A 200 -19.45 20.10 14.37
C LYS A 200 -20.78 20.42 15.04
N TYR A 201 -21.73 20.88 14.25
CA TYR A 201 -23.08 21.26 14.68
C TYR A 201 -24.13 20.62 13.78
N PRO A 202 -25.32 20.29 14.28
CA PRO A 202 -26.41 19.77 13.47
C PRO A 202 -26.72 20.69 12.27
N GLY A 203 -26.79 20.10 11.08
CA GLY A 203 -27.11 20.80 9.84
C GLY A 203 -25.98 21.66 9.23
N GLU A 204 -24.80 21.72 9.84
CA GLU A 204 -23.64 22.43 9.32
C GLU A 204 -22.58 21.43 8.84
N ILE A 205 -22.05 21.64 7.65
CA ILE A 205 -20.95 20.83 7.10
C ILE A 205 -19.68 21.68 7.06
N SER A 206 -18.62 21.15 7.66
CA SER A 206 -17.26 21.66 7.56
C SER A 206 -16.40 20.65 6.81
N TYR A 207 -15.24 21.09 6.33
CA TYR A 207 -14.33 20.23 5.60
C TYR A 207 -12.96 20.17 6.28
N LEU A 208 -12.46 18.98 6.48
CA LEU A 208 -11.08 18.76 6.86
C LEU A 208 -10.22 18.95 5.62
N THR A 209 -9.46 20.06 5.59
CA THR A 209 -8.49 20.33 4.52
C THR A 209 -7.14 19.74 4.90
N THR A 210 -6.71 18.75 4.17
CA THR A 210 -5.40 18.11 4.39
C THR A 210 -4.42 18.64 3.36
N GLY A 211 -3.70 19.71 3.70
CA GLY A 211 -2.62 20.27 2.87
C GLY A 211 -3.05 21.36 1.89
N SER A 212 -2.10 22.20 1.52
CA SER A 212 -2.23 23.27 0.54
C SER A 212 -2.26 22.68 -0.88
N GLY A 213 -3.43 22.58 -1.45
CA GLY A 213 -3.60 22.18 -2.83
C GLY A 213 -4.87 21.36 -3.03
N VAL A 214 -6.00 22.04 -3.16
CA VAL A 214 -7.26 21.43 -3.57
C VAL A 214 -7.28 21.37 -5.07
N ASN A 215 -6.99 20.21 -5.65
CA ASN A 215 -7.50 19.89 -6.96
C ASN A 215 -8.89 19.28 -6.77
N GLN A 216 -9.92 20.07 -6.96
CA GLN A 216 -11.27 19.58 -7.16
C GLN A 216 -11.30 18.91 -8.55
N LEU A 217 -11.57 17.62 -8.57
CA LEU A 217 -12.06 16.89 -9.73
C LEU A 217 -13.53 16.61 -9.53
#